data_9d708bb431f46133f235a460e9b4e788
#
_entry.id   9d708bb431f46133f235a460e9b4e788
#
_cell.length_a   1.000
_cell.length_b   1.000
_cell.length_c   1.000
_cell.angle_alpha   90.00
_cell.angle_beta   90.00
_cell.angle_gamma   90.00
#
_symmetry.space_group_name_H-M   'P 1'
#
loop_
_entity.id
_entity.type
_entity.pdbx_description
1 polymer ?
#
loop_
_entity_poly.entity_id
_entity_poly.type
_entity_poly.pdbx_seq_one_letter_code
_entity_poly.pdbx_strand_id
1 'polypeptide(L)'
;MHRCWQLLIAAAATITTATGARAQLPLRDALRLADRAAFPNRIAAGNTAAHRGEALAPLRGLLPSLHLDAGYVRTTDPISTFGLTLQQRRITAADFEPQRLNFPDAVGNYNAGIVVEQPVFNAEAWTGRRAARSALDAAAAEQDWTRLSTHADVIRAYYGAVLAAERTAELGSAARAAHAHVAQAQSMVRNGLVTKSDALLADVRAGDVDARLADACGAAESARRQVEVALGEDPTGRLVLPYALPATARITELVAPDTAAQPPADRADVDAARRGLDAARADALRARSTYLPRINGFARYDWNSAARPYAGDKNWTVGLMASWSVFAGGATLSDIQATGGRESAARAQAEAASARARLEAEQSRSALKVALTRLQIAERAVTQSAEAHRIVSRQYEGGLVTIAELLDAQAADIESSLGLSQARYAVIVAAAERRLALGLDPGSLAALDDASSATNSSDAAARSPSDPAPCTP
;
A
#
# COMPACT_ATOMS: atom_id res chain seq x y z
N MET A 1 12.24 -36.14 47.57
CA MET A 1 11.63 -35.37 48.67
C MET A 1 10.97 -34.18 48.03
N HIS A 2 9.78 -34.36 47.65
CA HIS A 2 8.47 -34.00 48.24
C HIS A 2 8.21 -32.49 48.34
N ARG A 3 7.17 -32.08 47.60
CA ARG A 3 6.25 -30.91 47.80
C ARG A 3 6.72 -29.55 47.34
N CYS A 4 6.25 -29.20 46.12
CA CYS A 4 5.63 -27.91 45.80
C CYS A 4 4.82 -28.05 44.50
N TRP A 5 3.73 -28.77 44.58
CA TRP A 5 2.67 -28.83 43.58
C TRP A 5 1.38 -28.40 44.29
N GLN A 6 0.62 -27.60 43.66
CA GLN A 6 -0.69 -27.02 44.00
C GLN A 6 -0.66 -25.53 44.36
N LEU A 7 -0.94 -24.76 43.30
CA LEU A 7 -1.88 -23.63 43.32
C LEU A 7 -2.11 -23.15 41.85
N LEU A 8 -2.84 -23.99 41.10
CA LEU A 8 -3.52 -23.60 39.87
C LEU A 8 -4.89 -23.07 40.29
N ILE A 9 -4.99 -21.75 40.52
CA ILE A 9 -6.26 -21.05 40.65
C ILE A 9 -6.80 -20.87 39.21
N ALA A 10 -7.86 -21.60 38.91
CA ALA A 10 -8.70 -21.47 37.76
C ALA A 10 -9.40 -20.07 37.80
N ALA A 11 -8.83 -19.11 37.12
CA ALA A 11 -9.56 -17.90 36.73
C ALA A 11 -10.45 -18.26 35.53
N ALA A 12 -11.69 -18.65 35.80
CA ALA A 12 -12.75 -18.74 34.81
C ALA A 12 -13.03 -17.31 34.32
N ALA A 13 -12.40 -16.95 33.23
CA ALA A 13 -12.76 -15.76 32.46
C ALA A 13 -14.16 -16.01 31.90
N THR A 14 -15.18 -15.45 32.56
CA THR A 14 -16.52 -15.27 31.99
C THR A 14 -16.37 -14.38 30.77
N ILE A 15 -16.30 -14.98 29.58
CA ILE A 15 -16.50 -14.30 28.31
C ILE A 15 -17.96 -13.88 28.30
N THR A 16 -18.24 -12.70 28.81
CA THR A 16 -19.48 -11.97 28.51
C THR A 16 -19.43 -11.69 27.01
N THR A 17 -20.15 -12.48 26.23
CA THR A 17 -20.56 -12.14 24.87
C THR A 17 -21.44 -10.91 24.93
N ALA A 18 -20.82 -9.74 25.03
CA ALA A 18 -21.48 -8.50 24.70
C ALA A 18 -21.84 -8.62 23.22
N THR A 19 -23.12 -8.86 22.93
CA THR A 19 -23.76 -8.54 21.65
C THR A 19 -23.72 -7.01 21.51
N GLY A 20 -22.51 -6.46 21.42
CA GLY A 20 -22.31 -5.04 21.15
C GLY A 20 -22.82 -4.75 19.76
N ALA A 21 -23.77 -3.83 19.64
CA ALA A 21 -24.02 -3.15 18.37
C ALA A 21 -22.66 -2.82 17.76
N ARG A 22 -22.37 -3.37 16.55
CA ARG A 22 -21.08 -3.11 15.88
C ARG A 22 -21.00 -1.62 15.67
N ALA A 23 -20.05 -0.99 16.35
CA ALA A 23 -19.79 0.44 16.17
C ALA A 23 -19.44 0.71 14.71
N GLN A 24 -19.98 1.79 14.17
CA GLN A 24 -19.62 2.26 12.83
C GLN A 24 -18.12 2.57 12.82
N LEU A 25 -17.41 2.11 11.77
CA LEU A 25 -15.99 2.40 11.59
C LEU A 25 -15.83 3.85 11.10
N PRO A 26 -15.28 4.78 11.91
CA PRO A 26 -15.00 6.13 11.44
C PRO A 26 -13.81 6.12 10.47
N LEU A 27 -13.77 7.09 9.54
CA LEU A 27 -12.70 7.19 8.54
C LEU A 27 -11.29 7.24 9.18
N ARG A 28 -11.14 7.93 10.33
CA ARG A 28 -9.87 8.00 11.04
C ARG A 28 -9.32 6.62 11.42
N ASP A 29 -10.18 5.73 11.88
CA ASP A 29 -9.79 4.37 12.28
C ASP A 29 -9.59 3.49 11.04
N ALA A 30 -10.37 3.69 9.98
CA ALA A 30 -10.16 3.05 8.68
C ALA A 30 -8.77 3.38 8.11
N LEU A 31 -8.35 4.65 8.15
CA LEU A 31 -7.01 5.08 7.69
C LEU A 31 -5.89 4.48 8.56
N ARG A 32 -6.05 4.44 9.88
CA ARG A 32 -5.09 3.78 10.78
C ARG A 32 -4.97 2.28 10.52
N LEU A 33 -6.07 1.63 10.18
CA LEU A 33 -6.06 0.22 9.80
C LEU A 33 -5.33 0.04 8.46
N ALA A 34 -5.61 0.88 7.47
CA ALA A 34 -4.95 0.88 6.17
C ALA A 34 -3.42 1.10 6.28
N ASP A 35 -2.97 1.99 7.16
CA ASP A 35 -1.54 2.20 7.42
C ASP A 35 -0.80 0.90 7.80
N ARG A 36 -1.49 0.01 8.51
CA ARG A 36 -0.92 -1.24 9.03
C ARG A 36 -1.18 -2.45 8.15
N ALA A 37 -2.36 -2.52 7.53
CA ALA A 37 -2.87 -3.74 6.92
C ALA A 37 -3.01 -3.65 5.39
N ALA A 38 -3.20 -2.46 4.80
CA ALA A 38 -3.39 -2.32 3.36
C ALA A 38 -2.24 -2.93 2.55
N PHE A 39 -2.59 -3.70 1.53
CA PHE A 39 -1.62 -4.43 0.72
C PHE A 39 -0.54 -3.53 0.10
N PRO A 40 -0.86 -2.34 -0.49
CA PRO A 40 0.18 -1.46 -1.03
C PRO A 40 1.21 -1.04 0.01
N ASN A 41 0.77 -0.66 1.22
CA ASN A 41 1.65 -0.23 2.31
C ASN A 41 2.55 -1.38 2.78
N ARG A 42 2.02 -2.60 2.91
CA ARG A 42 2.79 -3.79 3.28
C ARG A 42 3.83 -4.16 2.23
N ILE A 43 3.49 -4.05 0.94
CA ILE A 43 4.41 -4.28 -0.17
C ILE A 43 5.53 -3.24 -0.15
N ALA A 44 5.20 -1.95 -0.02
CA ALA A 44 6.18 -0.87 0.03
C ALA A 44 7.13 -1.02 1.25
N ALA A 45 6.59 -1.37 2.42
CA ALA A 45 7.40 -1.66 3.61
C ALA A 45 8.34 -2.86 3.41
N GLY A 46 7.87 -3.92 2.75
CA GLY A 46 8.69 -5.08 2.37
C GLY A 46 9.82 -4.71 1.43
N ASN A 47 9.54 -3.90 0.41
CA ASN A 47 10.55 -3.40 -0.53
C ASN A 47 11.61 -2.53 0.17
N THR A 48 11.18 -1.62 1.05
CA THR A 48 12.11 -0.80 1.86
C THR A 48 12.97 -1.67 2.77
N ALA A 49 12.41 -2.73 3.37
CA ALA A 49 13.17 -3.68 4.18
C ALA A 49 14.19 -4.47 3.34
N ALA A 50 13.84 -4.86 2.11
CA ALA A 50 14.77 -5.50 1.17
C ALA A 50 15.94 -4.57 0.82
N HIS A 51 15.68 -3.33 0.43
CA HIS A 51 16.73 -2.33 0.15
C HIS A 51 17.60 -2.01 1.38
N ARG A 52 17.02 -2.09 2.60
CA ARG A 52 17.80 -1.96 3.83
C ARG A 52 18.81 -3.11 3.99
N GLY A 53 18.41 -4.33 3.67
CA GLY A 53 19.31 -5.49 3.61
C GLY A 53 20.38 -5.33 2.53
N GLU A 54 19.99 -4.92 1.32
CA GLU A 54 20.90 -4.69 0.19
C GLU A 54 21.93 -3.59 0.48
N ALA A 55 21.56 -2.56 1.25
CA ALA A 55 22.47 -1.50 1.67
C ALA A 55 23.63 -1.98 2.58
N LEU A 56 23.51 -3.19 3.14
CA LEU A 56 24.58 -3.83 3.90
C LEU A 56 25.56 -4.62 3.00
N ALA A 57 25.13 -5.05 1.81
CA ALA A 57 25.93 -5.91 0.93
C ALA A 57 27.31 -5.33 0.56
N PRO A 58 27.48 -4.03 0.28
CA PRO A 58 28.80 -3.46 -0.01
C PRO A 58 29.75 -3.47 1.19
N LEU A 59 29.25 -3.65 2.44
CA LEU A 59 30.09 -3.71 3.62
C LEU A 59 31.05 -4.89 3.60
N ARG A 60 30.74 -5.98 2.89
CA ARG A 60 31.64 -7.12 2.67
C ARG A 60 32.96 -6.72 2.01
N GLY A 61 32.97 -5.62 1.25
CA GLY A 61 34.18 -5.07 0.62
C GLY A 61 34.86 -4.00 1.45
N LEU A 62 34.40 -3.73 2.69
CA LEU A 62 34.96 -2.71 3.61
C LEU A 62 35.29 -3.29 4.98
N LEU A 63 34.55 -4.26 5.47
CA LEU A 63 34.73 -4.88 6.79
C LEU A 63 35.59 -6.13 6.70
N PRO A 64 36.27 -6.52 7.82
CA PRO A 64 37.00 -7.78 7.85
C PRO A 64 36.03 -8.97 7.71
N SER A 65 36.45 -9.98 6.97
CA SER A 65 35.83 -11.30 6.93
C SER A 65 36.67 -12.29 7.74
N LEU A 66 35.97 -13.20 8.42
CA LEU A 66 36.59 -14.29 9.17
C LEU A 66 36.11 -15.61 8.60
N HIS A 67 37.03 -16.43 8.15
CA HIS A 67 36.78 -17.75 7.63
C HIS A 67 37.44 -18.80 8.52
N LEU A 68 36.71 -19.86 8.81
CA LEU A 68 37.21 -21.03 9.50
C LEU A 68 37.20 -22.19 8.50
N ASP A 69 38.37 -22.73 8.24
CA ASP A 69 38.55 -23.85 7.33
C ASP A 69 38.94 -25.10 8.14
N ALA A 70 38.35 -26.22 7.81
CA ALA A 70 38.75 -27.52 8.37
C ALA A 70 38.62 -28.59 7.27
N GLY A 71 39.61 -29.46 7.17
CA GLY A 71 39.61 -30.49 6.16
C GLY A 71 40.52 -31.67 6.53
N TYR A 72 40.33 -32.77 5.79
CA TYR A 72 41.21 -33.90 5.77
C TYR A 72 41.61 -34.20 4.35
N VAL A 73 42.91 -34.31 4.12
CA VAL A 73 43.48 -34.76 2.85
C VAL A 73 44.38 -35.93 3.06
N ARG A 74 44.37 -36.89 2.12
CA ARG A 74 45.35 -38.00 2.08
C ARG A 74 45.83 -38.12 0.63
N THR A 75 47.14 -38.08 0.46
CA THR A 75 47.70 -38.03 -0.88
C THR A 75 49.02 -38.81 -0.97
N THR A 76 49.33 -39.29 -2.16
CA THR A 76 50.64 -39.86 -2.57
C THR A 76 51.37 -38.92 -3.52
N ASP A 77 50.79 -37.72 -3.83
CA ASP A 77 51.51 -36.71 -4.64
C ASP A 77 52.82 -36.31 -3.95
N PRO A 78 53.98 -36.45 -4.63
CA PRO A 78 55.28 -36.26 -4.02
C PRO A 78 55.46 -34.89 -3.39
N ILE A 79 55.07 -33.81 -4.08
CA ILE A 79 55.22 -32.43 -3.58
C ILE A 79 54.29 -32.20 -2.38
N SER A 80 53.05 -32.63 -2.50
CA SER A 80 52.05 -32.46 -1.41
C SER A 80 52.43 -33.27 -0.17
N THR A 81 52.89 -34.53 -0.36
CA THR A 81 53.34 -35.41 0.74
C THR A 81 54.51 -34.80 1.50
N PHE A 82 55.55 -34.32 0.80
CA PHE A 82 56.70 -33.66 1.42
C PHE A 82 56.26 -32.38 2.16
N GLY A 83 55.44 -31.54 1.50
CA GLY A 83 54.91 -30.28 2.07
C GLY A 83 54.09 -30.50 3.32
N LEU A 84 53.14 -31.50 3.32
CA LEU A 84 52.33 -31.85 4.48
C LEU A 84 53.17 -32.37 5.65
N THR A 85 54.15 -33.24 5.36
CA THR A 85 55.10 -33.75 6.40
C THR A 85 55.89 -32.63 7.03
N LEU A 86 56.32 -31.63 6.24
CA LEU A 86 57.02 -30.44 6.71
C LEU A 86 56.12 -29.53 7.56
N GLN A 87 54.87 -29.30 7.11
CA GLN A 87 53.85 -28.54 7.88
C GLN A 87 53.48 -29.22 9.21
N GLN A 88 53.53 -30.54 9.26
CA GLN A 88 53.32 -31.34 10.47
C GLN A 88 54.57 -31.43 11.34
N ARG A 89 55.72 -30.79 10.95
CA ARG A 89 57.05 -30.84 11.62
C ARG A 89 57.55 -32.23 11.90
N ARG A 90 57.29 -33.17 10.97
CA ARG A 90 57.62 -34.61 11.13
C ARG A 90 58.77 -35.05 10.21
N ILE A 91 59.39 -34.10 9.52
CA ILE A 91 60.45 -34.44 8.52
C ILE A 91 61.68 -34.99 9.22
N THR A 92 62.25 -36.01 8.64
CA THR A 92 63.44 -36.69 9.12
C THR A 92 64.49 -36.75 8.00
N ALA A 93 65.73 -37.16 8.29
CA ALA A 93 66.78 -37.31 7.28
C ALA A 93 66.41 -38.33 6.20
N ALA A 94 65.66 -39.36 6.53
CA ALA A 94 65.21 -40.42 5.62
C ALA A 94 64.20 -39.90 4.58
N ASP A 95 63.48 -38.79 4.81
CA ASP A 95 62.53 -38.20 3.91
C ASP A 95 63.21 -37.47 2.74
N PHE A 96 64.52 -37.28 2.78
CA PHE A 96 65.33 -36.73 1.68
C PHE A 96 65.93 -37.79 0.76
N GLU A 97 65.65 -39.09 0.99
CA GLU A 97 66.07 -40.14 0.07
C GLU A 97 65.31 -40.00 -1.27
N PRO A 98 66.02 -40.06 -2.42
CA PRO A 98 65.40 -39.90 -3.75
C PRO A 98 64.27 -40.88 -4.03
N GLN A 99 64.28 -42.08 -3.48
CA GLN A 99 63.23 -43.09 -3.61
C GLN A 99 61.96 -42.66 -2.91
N ARG A 100 62.04 -42.10 -1.73
CA ARG A 100 60.90 -41.61 -0.93
C ARG A 100 60.36 -40.29 -1.47
N LEU A 101 61.21 -39.43 -2.00
CA LEU A 101 60.76 -38.18 -2.62
C LEU A 101 59.98 -38.43 -3.90
N ASN A 102 60.39 -39.43 -4.72
CA ASN A 102 59.72 -39.74 -5.99
C ASN A 102 58.48 -40.66 -5.83
N PHE A 103 58.52 -41.55 -4.83
CA PHE A 103 57.49 -42.57 -4.61
C PHE A 103 57.10 -42.56 -3.11
N PRO A 104 56.49 -41.51 -2.58
CA PRO A 104 56.15 -41.42 -1.18
C PRO A 104 55.00 -42.31 -0.77
N ASP A 105 55.02 -42.81 0.45
CA ASP A 105 53.85 -43.41 1.07
C ASP A 105 52.71 -42.38 1.27
N ALA A 106 51.46 -42.83 1.25
CA ALA A 106 50.32 -41.93 1.43
C ALA A 106 50.31 -41.22 2.79
N VAL A 107 50.39 -39.92 2.79
CA VAL A 107 50.34 -39.08 3.97
C VAL A 107 48.94 -38.45 4.16
N GLY A 108 48.38 -38.62 5.37
CA GLY A 108 47.15 -37.98 5.79
C GLY A 108 47.45 -36.67 6.54
N ASN A 109 46.63 -35.67 6.36
CA ASN A 109 46.68 -34.42 7.09
C ASN A 109 45.31 -33.94 7.49
N TYR A 110 45.09 -33.73 8.77
CA TYR A 110 43.99 -32.93 9.29
C TYR A 110 44.45 -31.48 9.34
N ASN A 111 43.83 -30.63 8.55
CA ASN A 111 44.10 -29.18 8.62
C ASN A 111 42.90 -28.44 9.23
N ALA A 112 43.22 -27.43 10.02
CA ALA A 112 42.27 -26.42 10.47
C ALA A 112 42.91 -25.07 10.34
N GLY A 113 42.15 -24.07 9.94
CA GLY A 113 42.66 -22.72 9.74
C GLY A 113 41.68 -21.64 10.12
N ILE A 114 42.23 -20.51 10.53
CA ILE A 114 41.49 -19.26 10.69
C ILE A 114 42.11 -18.28 9.71
N VAL A 115 41.26 -17.74 8.83
CA VAL A 115 41.67 -16.72 7.86
C VAL A 115 40.88 -15.44 8.13
N VAL A 116 41.57 -14.35 8.34
CA VAL A 116 41.04 -13.01 8.44
C VAL A 116 41.45 -12.24 7.19
N GLU A 117 40.47 -11.75 6.44
CA GLU A 117 40.75 -10.86 5.32
C GLU A 117 40.15 -9.48 5.59
N GLN A 118 40.96 -8.42 5.45
CA GLN A 118 40.54 -7.04 5.62
C GLN A 118 40.80 -6.28 4.32
N PRO A 119 39.75 -5.81 3.62
CA PRO A 119 39.93 -4.86 2.53
C PRO A 119 40.53 -3.55 3.06
N VAL A 120 41.70 -3.17 2.59
CA VAL A 120 42.39 -1.93 2.98
C VAL A 120 41.98 -0.79 2.03
N PHE A 121 41.88 -1.11 0.73
CA PHE A 121 41.40 -0.18 -0.27
C PHE A 121 40.52 -0.89 -1.27
N ASN A 122 39.25 -0.40 -1.36
CA ASN A 122 38.27 -0.91 -2.30
C ASN A 122 37.31 0.22 -2.70
N ALA A 123 37.64 0.94 -3.77
CA ALA A 123 36.88 2.08 -4.26
C ALA A 123 35.49 1.68 -4.73
N GLU A 124 35.33 0.46 -5.33
CA GLU A 124 34.05 -0.06 -5.77
C GLU A 124 33.09 -0.29 -4.58
N ALA A 125 33.59 -0.77 -3.45
CA ALA A 125 32.77 -0.98 -2.27
C ALA A 125 32.27 0.35 -1.66
N TRP A 126 33.08 1.40 -1.65
CA TRP A 126 32.67 2.72 -1.17
C TRP A 126 31.60 3.36 -2.06
N THR A 127 31.82 3.34 -3.38
CA THR A 127 30.85 3.88 -4.33
C THR A 127 29.58 3.03 -4.37
N GLY A 128 29.69 1.70 -4.30
CA GLY A 128 28.58 0.78 -4.19
C GLY A 128 27.75 0.99 -2.92
N ARG A 129 28.40 1.29 -1.78
CA ARG A 129 27.68 1.65 -0.55
C ARG A 129 26.89 2.95 -0.69
N ARG A 130 27.43 3.93 -1.41
CA ARG A 130 26.70 5.18 -1.70
C ARG A 130 25.48 4.90 -2.57
N ALA A 131 25.63 4.11 -3.65
CA ALA A 131 24.53 3.73 -4.53
C ALA A 131 23.42 3.00 -3.76
N ALA A 132 23.78 2.01 -2.95
CA ALA A 132 22.82 1.23 -2.17
C ALA A 132 22.08 2.07 -1.10
N ARG A 133 22.74 3.05 -0.51
CA ARG A 133 22.07 4.01 0.40
C ARG A 133 21.10 4.91 -0.32
N SER A 134 21.49 5.48 -1.47
CA SER A 134 20.57 6.31 -2.27
C SER A 134 19.37 5.49 -2.77
N ALA A 135 19.54 4.20 -3.07
CA ALA A 135 18.44 3.30 -3.42
C ALA A 135 17.49 3.04 -2.23
N LEU A 136 18.04 2.87 -1.02
CA LEU A 136 17.22 2.75 0.19
C LEU A 136 16.44 4.05 0.46
N ASP A 137 17.08 5.21 0.31
CA ASP A 137 16.44 6.51 0.51
C ASP A 137 15.32 6.73 -0.54
N ALA A 138 15.50 6.27 -1.79
CA ALA A 138 14.48 6.28 -2.82
C ALA A 138 13.28 5.37 -2.45
N ALA A 139 13.56 4.15 -1.98
CA ALA A 139 12.52 3.21 -1.55
C ALA A 139 11.73 3.73 -0.33
N ALA A 140 12.38 4.45 0.59
CA ALA A 140 11.72 5.08 1.73
C ALA A 140 10.77 6.21 1.29
N ALA A 141 11.19 7.06 0.35
CA ALA A 141 10.34 8.11 -0.20
C ALA A 141 9.16 7.54 -1.01
N GLU A 142 9.37 6.44 -1.74
CA GLU A 142 8.29 5.70 -2.44
C GLU A 142 7.30 5.09 -1.46
N GLN A 143 7.77 4.59 -0.32
CA GLN A 143 6.90 4.08 0.75
C GLN A 143 6.02 5.19 1.33
N ASP A 144 6.57 6.39 1.55
CA ASP A 144 5.82 7.56 2.02
C ASP A 144 4.76 7.97 1.00
N TRP A 145 5.11 8.00 -0.30
CA TRP A 145 4.14 8.27 -1.37
C TRP A 145 3.03 7.22 -1.41
N THR A 146 3.39 5.94 -1.33
CA THR A 146 2.42 4.82 -1.31
C THR A 146 1.43 4.96 -0.15
N ARG A 147 1.87 5.38 1.01
CA ARG A 147 0.98 5.63 2.16
C ARG A 147 -0.03 6.76 1.86
N LEU A 148 0.43 7.87 1.30
CA LEU A 148 -0.46 8.99 0.94
C LEU A 148 -1.47 8.61 -0.15
N SER A 149 -1.03 7.87 -1.18
CA SER A 149 -1.93 7.38 -2.23
C SER A 149 -2.94 6.36 -1.69
N THR A 150 -2.52 5.47 -0.78
CA THR A 150 -3.42 4.53 -0.08
C THR A 150 -4.49 5.29 0.71
N HIS A 151 -4.15 6.39 1.39
CA HIS A 151 -5.14 7.22 2.08
C HIS A 151 -6.18 7.78 1.10
N ALA A 152 -5.77 8.28 -0.06
CA ALA A 152 -6.71 8.78 -1.08
C ALA A 152 -7.63 7.66 -1.60
N ASP A 153 -7.08 6.47 -1.85
CA ASP A 153 -7.85 5.32 -2.33
C ASP A 153 -8.85 4.80 -1.27
N VAL A 154 -8.44 4.75 0.00
CA VAL A 154 -9.32 4.40 1.12
C VAL A 154 -10.44 5.42 1.27
N ILE A 155 -10.16 6.73 1.18
CA ILE A 155 -11.17 7.79 1.23
C ILE A 155 -12.18 7.62 0.09
N ARG A 156 -11.71 7.36 -1.12
CA ARG A 156 -12.56 7.11 -2.28
C ARG A 156 -13.46 5.90 -2.08
N ALA A 157 -12.91 4.77 -1.63
CA ALA A 157 -13.67 3.55 -1.37
C ALA A 157 -14.67 3.74 -0.22
N TYR A 158 -14.24 4.33 0.89
CA TYR A 158 -15.02 4.55 2.09
C TYR A 158 -16.26 5.42 1.81
N TYR A 159 -16.06 6.62 1.26
CA TYR A 159 -17.18 7.48 0.92
C TYR A 159 -17.99 6.98 -0.28
N GLY A 160 -17.38 6.17 -1.16
CA GLY A 160 -18.11 5.44 -2.20
C GLY A 160 -19.10 4.44 -1.64
N ALA A 161 -18.74 3.73 -0.57
CA ALA A 161 -19.63 2.82 0.12
C ALA A 161 -20.73 3.56 0.92
N VAL A 162 -20.37 4.70 1.55
CA VAL A 162 -21.35 5.58 2.22
C VAL A 162 -22.36 6.14 1.22
N LEU A 163 -21.90 6.62 0.05
CA LEU A 163 -22.78 7.08 -1.04
C LEU A 163 -23.72 5.96 -1.52
N ALA A 164 -23.21 4.75 -1.68
CA ALA A 164 -24.03 3.62 -2.12
C ALA A 164 -25.12 3.27 -1.07
N ALA A 165 -24.80 3.35 0.22
CA ALA A 165 -25.77 3.16 1.30
C ALA A 165 -26.83 4.26 1.33
N GLU A 166 -26.44 5.54 1.19
CA GLU A 166 -27.33 6.69 1.12
C GLU A 166 -28.29 6.56 -0.07
N ARG A 167 -27.75 6.22 -1.25
CA ARG A 167 -28.52 5.98 -2.47
C ARG A 167 -29.55 4.85 -2.31
N THR A 168 -29.18 3.77 -1.63
CA THR A 168 -30.11 2.67 -1.33
C THR A 168 -31.25 3.12 -0.42
N ALA A 169 -30.95 3.93 0.59
CA ALA A 169 -31.97 4.47 1.50
C ALA A 169 -32.94 5.42 0.77
N GLU A 170 -32.42 6.29 -0.11
CA GLU A 170 -33.23 7.20 -0.93
C GLU A 170 -34.14 6.43 -1.89
N LEU A 171 -33.61 5.47 -2.63
CA LEU A 171 -34.41 4.63 -3.55
C LEU A 171 -35.42 3.77 -2.80
N GLY A 172 -35.11 3.26 -1.60
CA GLY A 172 -36.07 2.56 -0.76
C GLY A 172 -37.25 3.45 -0.33
N SER A 173 -37.01 4.73 -0.06
CA SER A 173 -38.05 5.71 0.23
C SER A 173 -38.88 6.02 -1.02
N ALA A 174 -38.22 6.17 -2.17
CA ALA A 174 -38.86 6.38 -3.46
C ALA A 174 -39.73 5.21 -3.88
N ALA A 175 -39.31 3.97 -3.65
CA ALA A 175 -40.09 2.76 -3.93
C ALA A 175 -41.39 2.72 -3.08
N ARG A 176 -41.28 3.01 -1.77
CA ARG A 176 -42.46 3.11 -0.90
C ARG A 176 -43.47 4.17 -1.40
N ALA A 177 -42.97 5.35 -1.82
CA ALA A 177 -43.80 6.41 -2.38
C ALA A 177 -44.46 5.98 -3.71
N ALA A 178 -43.72 5.35 -4.61
CA ALA A 178 -44.23 4.84 -5.88
C ALA A 178 -45.35 3.81 -5.68
N HIS A 179 -45.18 2.85 -4.77
CA HIS A 179 -46.21 1.88 -4.41
C HIS A 179 -47.45 2.54 -3.78
N ALA A 180 -47.28 3.62 -2.99
CA ALA A 180 -48.40 4.40 -2.46
C ALA A 180 -49.19 5.09 -3.61
N HIS A 181 -48.54 5.60 -4.63
CA HIS A 181 -49.19 6.16 -5.83
C HIS A 181 -49.90 5.09 -6.65
N VAL A 182 -49.36 3.88 -6.78
CA VAL A 182 -50.06 2.74 -7.40
C VAL A 182 -51.37 2.43 -6.67
N ALA A 183 -51.33 2.32 -5.35
CA ALA A 183 -52.50 2.05 -4.51
C ALA A 183 -53.56 3.15 -4.64
N GLN A 184 -53.14 4.42 -4.68
CA GLN A 184 -54.00 5.58 -4.88
C GLN A 184 -54.67 5.53 -6.27
N ALA A 185 -53.88 5.35 -7.35
CA ALA A 185 -54.38 5.29 -8.71
C ALA A 185 -55.42 4.14 -8.89
N GLN A 186 -55.11 2.95 -8.32
CA GLN A 186 -56.05 1.82 -8.32
C GLN A 186 -57.37 2.14 -7.58
N SER A 187 -57.28 2.88 -6.47
CA SER A 187 -58.48 3.35 -5.76
C SER A 187 -59.32 4.33 -6.61
N MET A 188 -58.63 5.27 -7.28
CA MET A 188 -59.30 6.24 -8.18
C MET A 188 -59.93 5.56 -9.39
N VAL A 189 -59.32 4.51 -9.96
CA VAL A 189 -59.94 3.66 -11.01
C VAL A 189 -61.23 3.01 -10.51
N ARG A 190 -61.23 2.43 -9.30
CA ARG A 190 -62.45 1.82 -8.72
C ARG A 190 -63.59 2.82 -8.54
N ASN A 191 -63.24 4.08 -8.30
CA ASN A 191 -64.23 5.17 -8.15
C ASN A 191 -64.54 5.89 -9.47
N GLY A 192 -64.01 5.43 -10.61
CA GLY A 192 -64.25 5.99 -11.94
C GLY A 192 -63.60 7.37 -12.20
N LEU A 193 -62.64 7.76 -11.37
CA LEU A 193 -61.97 9.09 -11.43
C LEU A 193 -60.79 9.15 -12.40
N VAL A 194 -60.13 8.00 -12.65
CA VAL A 194 -59.03 7.88 -13.60
C VAL A 194 -59.15 6.62 -14.43
N THR A 195 -58.39 6.53 -15.52
CA THR A 195 -58.45 5.37 -16.43
C THR A 195 -57.65 4.17 -15.91
N LYS A 196 -57.96 2.97 -16.40
CA LYS A 196 -57.16 1.77 -16.09
C LYS A 196 -55.69 1.92 -16.61
N SER A 197 -55.50 2.63 -17.73
CA SER A 197 -54.17 2.88 -18.27
C SER A 197 -53.31 3.70 -17.32
N ASP A 198 -53.91 4.62 -16.57
CA ASP A 198 -53.17 5.46 -15.59
C ASP A 198 -52.65 4.62 -14.43
N ALA A 199 -53.44 3.69 -13.91
CA ALA A 199 -53.01 2.78 -12.87
C ALA A 199 -51.94 1.80 -13.34
N LEU A 200 -52.01 1.30 -14.57
CA LEU A 200 -50.96 0.46 -15.18
C LEU A 200 -49.67 1.24 -15.41
N LEU A 201 -49.73 2.53 -15.79
CA LEU A 201 -48.54 3.37 -15.93
C LEU A 201 -47.86 3.58 -14.58
N ALA A 202 -48.62 3.82 -13.51
CA ALA A 202 -48.10 3.92 -12.16
C ALA A 202 -47.36 2.64 -11.72
N ASP A 203 -47.96 1.47 -12.03
CA ASP A 203 -47.39 0.16 -11.70
C ASP A 203 -46.05 -0.09 -12.43
N VAL A 204 -46.00 0.22 -13.74
CA VAL A 204 -44.75 0.16 -14.52
C VAL A 204 -43.67 1.07 -13.92
N ARG A 205 -44.01 2.30 -13.54
CA ARG A 205 -43.03 3.24 -12.90
C ARG A 205 -42.56 2.77 -11.53
N ALA A 206 -43.44 2.14 -10.74
CA ALA A 206 -43.02 1.55 -9.47
C ALA A 206 -42.04 0.39 -9.69
N GLY A 207 -42.30 -0.47 -10.70
CA GLY A 207 -41.38 -1.54 -11.08
C GLY A 207 -40.00 -1.00 -11.54
N ASP A 208 -39.95 0.12 -12.24
CA ASP A 208 -38.67 0.78 -12.60
C ASP A 208 -37.85 1.24 -11.35
N VAL A 209 -38.58 1.75 -10.32
CA VAL A 209 -37.90 2.17 -9.06
C VAL A 209 -37.45 0.96 -8.27
N ASP A 210 -38.24 -0.13 -8.23
CA ASP A 210 -37.84 -1.38 -7.57
C ASP A 210 -36.62 -2.00 -8.22
N ALA A 211 -36.51 -1.98 -9.55
CA ALA A 211 -35.32 -2.44 -10.27
C ALA A 211 -34.09 -1.62 -9.90
N ARG A 212 -34.22 -0.29 -9.87
CA ARG A 212 -33.11 0.61 -9.43
C ARG A 212 -32.71 0.38 -7.97
N LEU A 213 -33.66 0.07 -7.09
CA LEU A 213 -33.39 -0.27 -5.70
C LEU A 213 -32.60 -1.59 -5.60
N ALA A 214 -32.98 -2.61 -6.37
CA ALA A 214 -32.25 -3.87 -6.39
C ALA A 214 -30.81 -3.69 -6.86
N ASP A 215 -30.57 -2.89 -7.92
CA ASP A 215 -29.23 -2.54 -8.40
C ASP A 215 -28.42 -1.79 -7.33
N ALA A 216 -29.05 -0.84 -6.63
CA ALA A 216 -28.41 -0.07 -5.56
C ALA A 216 -28.01 -0.95 -4.37
N CYS A 217 -28.83 -1.94 -4.01
CA CYS A 217 -28.51 -2.92 -2.96
C CYS A 217 -27.26 -3.74 -3.32
N GLY A 218 -27.17 -4.25 -4.54
CA GLY A 218 -25.99 -4.98 -5.04
C GLY A 218 -24.74 -4.10 -5.07
N ALA A 219 -24.88 -2.84 -5.52
CA ALA A 219 -23.80 -1.88 -5.53
C ALA A 219 -23.29 -1.54 -4.11
N ALA A 220 -24.20 -1.37 -3.14
CA ALA A 220 -23.83 -1.08 -1.76
C ALA A 220 -23.07 -2.24 -1.10
N GLU A 221 -23.49 -3.48 -1.36
CA GLU A 221 -22.78 -4.67 -0.89
C GLU A 221 -21.37 -4.78 -1.50
N SER A 222 -21.26 -4.58 -2.82
CA SER A 222 -20.00 -4.59 -3.53
C SER A 222 -19.05 -3.48 -3.04
N ALA A 223 -19.57 -2.25 -2.87
CA ALA A 223 -18.77 -1.12 -2.38
C ALA A 223 -18.23 -1.37 -0.96
N ARG A 224 -19.03 -1.99 -0.08
CA ARG A 224 -18.58 -2.36 1.27
C ARG A 224 -17.42 -3.35 1.25
N ARG A 225 -17.50 -4.37 0.38
CA ARG A 225 -16.40 -5.33 0.17
C ARG A 225 -15.15 -4.67 -0.41
N GLN A 226 -15.32 -3.67 -1.28
CA GLN A 226 -14.18 -2.89 -1.81
C GLN A 226 -13.46 -2.12 -0.71
N VAL A 227 -14.19 -1.58 0.28
CA VAL A 227 -13.54 -0.93 1.45
C VAL A 227 -12.74 -1.96 2.25
N GLU A 228 -13.28 -3.16 2.54
CA GLU A 228 -12.54 -4.21 3.26
C GLU A 228 -11.23 -4.55 2.55
N VAL A 229 -11.26 -4.72 1.22
CA VAL A 229 -10.04 -4.97 0.43
C VAL A 229 -9.07 -3.79 0.47
N ALA A 230 -9.57 -2.54 0.38
CA ALA A 230 -8.73 -1.34 0.47
C ALA A 230 -8.05 -1.22 1.86
N LEU A 231 -8.68 -1.72 2.91
CA LEU A 231 -8.14 -1.81 4.26
C LEU A 231 -7.16 -2.98 4.44
N GLY A 232 -7.04 -3.89 3.47
CA GLY A 232 -6.23 -5.09 3.55
C GLY A 232 -6.87 -6.25 4.30
N GLU A 233 -8.20 -6.26 4.38
CA GLU A 233 -9.01 -7.29 5.00
C GLU A 233 -9.69 -8.19 3.94
N ASP A 234 -10.16 -9.36 4.35
CA ASP A 234 -10.94 -10.25 3.50
C ASP A 234 -12.34 -9.65 3.23
N PRO A 235 -12.87 -9.76 1.98
CA PRO A 235 -14.14 -9.15 1.58
C PRO A 235 -15.35 -9.91 2.13
N THR A 236 -15.60 -9.81 3.43
CA THR A 236 -16.70 -10.50 4.12
C THR A 236 -18.04 -9.79 4.05
N GLY A 237 -18.04 -8.49 3.72
CA GLY A 237 -19.21 -7.62 3.71
C GLY A 237 -19.76 -7.29 5.11
N ARG A 238 -18.97 -7.52 6.15
CA ARG A 238 -19.41 -7.35 7.56
C ARG A 238 -19.08 -5.98 8.14
N LEU A 239 -18.39 -5.14 7.39
CA LEU A 239 -18.02 -3.80 7.82
C LEU A 239 -19.26 -2.92 7.99
N VAL A 240 -19.34 -2.21 9.12
CA VAL A 240 -20.42 -1.23 9.37
C VAL A 240 -19.88 0.16 9.14
N LEU A 241 -20.44 0.87 8.16
CA LEU A 241 -20.08 2.23 7.79
C LEU A 241 -21.22 3.19 8.11
N PRO A 242 -20.99 4.52 8.15
CA PRO A 242 -22.04 5.51 8.18
C PRO A 242 -23.03 5.35 7.02
N TYR A 243 -24.27 5.73 7.25
CA TYR A 243 -25.34 5.59 6.25
C TYR A 243 -25.54 6.84 5.38
N ALA A 244 -24.92 7.95 5.74
CA ALA A 244 -25.08 9.23 5.03
C ALA A 244 -23.74 9.97 4.93
N LEU A 245 -23.57 10.68 3.80
CA LEU A 245 -22.44 11.56 3.57
C LEU A 245 -22.48 12.79 4.51
N PRO A 246 -21.31 13.38 4.81
CA PRO A 246 -21.25 14.61 5.58
C PRO A 246 -22.08 15.74 4.94
N ALA A 247 -22.60 16.65 5.76
CA ALA A 247 -23.39 17.78 5.28
C ALA A 247 -22.55 18.69 4.35
N THR A 248 -23.19 19.25 3.32
CA THR A 248 -22.55 20.11 2.32
C THR A 248 -21.77 21.26 2.94
N ALA A 249 -22.34 21.95 3.95
CA ALA A 249 -21.67 23.06 4.62
C ALA A 249 -20.33 22.64 5.24
N ARG A 250 -20.26 21.44 5.84
CA ARG A 250 -19.06 20.89 6.44
C ARG A 250 -18.00 20.53 5.38
N ILE A 251 -18.44 19.93 4.28
CA ILE A 251 -17.56 19.61 3.16
C ILE A 251 -16.94 20.89 2.60
N THR A 252 -17.74 21.90 2.31
CA THR A 252 -17.28 23.16 1.72
C THR A 252 -16.34 23.93 2.65
N GLU A 253 -16.61 23.97 3.96
CA GLU A 253 -15.76 24.58 4.97
C GLU A 253 -14.36 23.93 5.01
N LEU A 254 -14.30 22.60 5.06
CA LEU A 254 -13.03 21.86 5.18
C LEU A 254 -12.20 21.92 3.91
N VAL A 255 -12.83 22.01 2.75
CA VAL A 255 -12.18 21.94 1.42
C VAL A 255 -11.81 23.34 0.89
N ALA A 256 -12.41 24.41 1.39
CA ALA A 256 -12.14 25.77 0.92
C ALA A 256 -10.66 26.17 0.86
N PRO A 257 -9.80 25.83 1.86
CA PRO A 257 -8.37 26.14 1.78
C PRO A 257 -7.63 25.45 0.63
N ASP A 258 -8.08 24.25 0.22
CA ASP A 258 -7.40 23.44 -0.79
C ASP A 258 -7.48 24.07 -2.20
N THR A 259 -8.45 24.95 -2.45
CA THR A 259 -8.64 25.63 -3.74
C THR A 259 -7.50 26.59 -4.08
N ALA A 260 -6.91 27.25 -3.08
CA ALA A 260 -5.84 28.24 -3.22
C ALA A 260 -4.44 27.67 -2.94
N ALA A 261 -4.36 26.45 -2.41
CA ALA A 261 -3.09 25.84 -2.03
C ALA A 261 -2.16 25.64 -3.24
N GLN A 262 -0.87 25.97 -3.06
CA GLN A 262 0.17 25.74 -4.07
C GLN A 262 0.92 24.43 -3.76
N PRO A 263 1.43 23.73 -4.80
CA PRO A 263 2.21 22.52 -4.58
C PRO A 263 3.51 22.85 -3.84
N PRO A 264 3.87 22.07 -2.80
CA PRO A 264 5.18 22.16 -2.19
C PRO A 264 6.25 21.72 -3.19
N ALA A 265 7.49 22.18 -2.96
CA ALA A 265 8.62 21.86 -3.83
C ALA A 265 9.00 20.36 -3.81
N ASP A 266 8.66 19.65 -2.74
CA ASP A 266 9.15 18.30 -2.44
C ASP A 266 8.01 17.31 -2.21
N ARG A 267 7.38 16.87 -3.30
CA ARG A 267 6.42 15.76 -3.29
C ARG A 267 7.17 14.43 -3.20
N ALA A 268 6.71 13.48 -2.38
CA ALA A 268 7.46 12.27 -2.04
C ALA A 268 7.81 11.39 -3.26
N ASP A 269 6.93 11.27 -4.26
CA ASP A 269 7.21 10.53 -5.50
C ASP A 269 8.27 11.21 -6.38
N VAL A 270 8.31 12.54 -6.39
CA VAL A 270 9.35 13.30 -7.09
C VAL A 270 10.68 13.16 -6.36
N ASP A 271 10.67 13.17 -5.02
CA ASP A 271 11.87 12.92 -4.21
C ASP A 271 12.37 11.49 -4.41
N ALA A 272 11.51 10.49 -4.44
CA ALA A 272 11.85 9.11 -4.75
C ALA A 272 12.55 8.98 -6.12
N ALA A 273 12.00 9.62 -7.16
CA ALA A 273 12.59 9.62 -8.50
C ALA A 273 13.97 10.32 -8.54
N ARG A 274 14.14 11.44 -7.81
CA ARG A 274 15.42 12.15 -7.69
C ARG A 274 16.47 11.29 -6.98
N ARG A 275 16.09 10.64 -5.86
CA ARG A 275 16.99 9.71 -5.12
C ARG A 275 17.33 8.48 -5.96
N GLY A 276 16.38 7.99 -6.78
CA GLY A 276 16.61 6.95 -7.77
C GLY A 276 17.68 7.36 -8.81
N LEU A 277 17.66 8.62 -9.28
CA LEU A 277 18.71 9.16 -10.13
C LEU A 277 20.05 9.22 -9.41
N ASP A 278 20.09 9.64 -8.15
CA ASP A 278 21.34 9.67 -7.37
C ASP A 278 21.90 8.27 -7.12
N ALA A 279 21.03 7.26 -6.94
CA ALA A 279 21.45 5.86 -6.89
C ALA A 279 22.07 5.40 -8.22
N ALA A 280 21.43 5.72 -9.36
CA ALA A 280 21.95 5.38 -10.68
C ALA A 280 23.29 6.07 -11.00
N ARG A 281 23.46 7.34 -10.60
CA ARG A 281 24.74 8.06 -10.71
C ARG A 281 25.84 7.42 -9.87
N ALA A 282 25.50 7.05 -8.65
CA ALA A 282 26.46 6.38 -7.75
C ALA A 282 26.83 4.99 -8.27
N ASP A 283 25.88 4.25 -8.92
CA ASP A 283 26.16 2.96 -9.55
C ASP A 283 27.05 3.12 -10.80
N ALA A 284 26.82 4.14 -11.63
CA ALA A 284 27.70 4.47 -12.74
C ALA A 284 29.14 4.81 -12.27
N LEU A 285 29.27 5.49 -11.13
CA LEU A 285 30.57 5.74 -10.51
C LEU A 285 31.20 4.44 -9.96
N ARG A 286 30.41 3.52 -9.38
CA ARG A 286 30.85 2.20 -8.95
C ARG A 286 31.44 1.42 -10.13
N ALA A 287 30.73 1.37 -11.26
CA ALA A 287 31.21 0.68 -12.45
C ALA A 287 32.55 1.22 -12.95
N ARG A 288 32.75 2.55 -12.93
CA ARG A 288 34.07 3.16 -13.26
C ARG A 288 35.14 2.84 -12.23
N SER A 289 34.75 2.68 -10.96
CA SER A 289 35.70 2.39 -9.87
C SER A 289 36.31 0.98 -9.94
N THR A 290 35.75 0.08 -10.75
CA THR A 290 36.33 -1.26 -11.02
C THR A 290 37.68 -1.20 -11.74
N TYR A 291 38.01 -0.08 -12.39
CA TYR A 291 39.34 0.13 -12.96
C TYR A 291 40.42 0.44 -11.92
N LEU A 292 40.07 0.70 -10.66
CA LEU A 292 41.03 0.94 -9.60
C LEU A 292 41.47 -0.39 -8.97
N PRO A 293 42.75 -0.50 -8.54
CA PRO A 293 43.23 -1.69 -7.84
C PRO A 293 42.49 -1.87 -6.50
N ARG A 294 42.38 -3.13 -6.08
CA ARG A 294 41.94 -3.48 -4.72
C ARG A 294 43.12 -3.94 -3.91
N ILE A 295 43.18 -3.52 -2.66
CA ILE A 295 44.24 -3.91 -1.72
C ILE A 295 43.57 -4.57 -0.52
N ASN A 296 43.92 -5.86 -0.29
CA ASN A 296 43.46 -6.64 0.84
C ASN A 296 44.65 -7.00 1.73
N GLY A 297 44.52 -6.81 3.03
CA GLY A 297 45.34 -7.44 4.04
C GLY A 297 44.77 -8.80 4.43
N PHE A 298 45.62 -9.77 4.66
CA PHE A 298 45.17 -11.05 5.17
C PHE A 298 46.08 -11.55 6.28
N ALA A 299 45.50 -12.30 7.20
CA ALA A 299 46.19 -13.05 8.22
C ALA A 299 45.61 -14.45 8.28
N ARG A 300 46.49 -15.43 8.21
CA ARG A 300 46.12 -16.86 8.28
C ARG A 300 46.86 -17.53 9.43
N TYR A 301 46.15 -18.38 10.16
CA TYR A 301 46.68 -19.19 11.23
C TYR A 301 46.17 -20.63 11.06
N ASP A 302 47.10 -21.57 10.85
CA ASP A 302 46.82 -22.94 10.49
C ASP A 302 47.35 -23.95 11.51
N TRP A 303 46.63 -25.02 11.70
CA TRP A 303 47.06 -26.22 12.41
C TRP A 303 47.07 -27.40 11.42
N ASN A 304 48.19 -28.17 11.44
CA ASN A 304 48.35 -29.34 10.57
C ASN A 304 48.72 -30.55 11.43
N SER A 305 47.99 -31.69 11.33
CA SER A 305 48.17 -32.90 12.14
C SER A 305 47.97 -34.17 11.31
N ALA A 306 48.81 -35.15 11.55
CA ALA A 306 48.66 -36.49 10.97
C ALA A 306 47.58 -37.34 11.70
N ALA A 307 47.25 -37.04 12.94
CA ALA A 307 46.52 -37.96 13.82
C ALA A 307 45.12 -37.47 14.19
N ARG A 308 44.90 -36.18 14.46
CA ARG A 308 43.64 -35.64 15.00
C ARG A 308 43.36 -34.23 14.49
N PRO A 309 42.09 -33.87 14.30
CA PRO A 309 41.72 -32.46 14.07
C PRO A 309 42.18 -31.57 15.22
N TYR A 310 42.58 -30.33 14.91
CA TYR A 310 42.99 -29.27 15.86
C TYR A 310 44.15 -29.59 16.80
N ALA A 311 44.81 -30.74 16.66
CA ALA A 311 45.96 -31.17 17.45
C ALA A 311 47.17 -31.27 16.56
N GLY A 312 47.83 -30.16 16.27
CA GLY A 312 49.00 -30.20 15.40
C GLY A 312 49.85 -28.95 15.54
N ASP A 313 50.89 -28.90 14.74
CA ASP A 313 51.80 -27.78 14.70
C ASP A 313 51.17 -26.57 14.03
N LYS A 314 51.55 -25.41 14.52
CA LYS A 314 50.96 -24.11 14.21
C LYS A 314 51.80 -23.37 13.19
N ASN A 315 51.16 -22.79 12.19
CA ASN A 315 51.80 -21.90 11.22
C ASN A 315 50.98 -20.61 11.12
N TRP A 316 51.63 -19.51 10.83
CA TRP A 316 50.95 -18.26 10.57
C TRP A 316 51.51 -17.58 9.33
N THR A 317 50.66 -16.85 8.62
CA THR A 317 51.03 -16.06 7.47
C THR A 317 50.28 -14.74 7.52
N VAL A 318 50.96 -13.65 7.32
CA VAL A 318 50.36 -12.29 7.20
C VAL A 318 50.88 -11.67 5.93
N GLY A 319 50.01 -10.99 5.21
CA GLY A 319 50.39 -10.37 3.96
C GLY A 319 49.43 -9.29 3.47
N LEU A 320 49.89 -8.58 2.45
CA LEU A 320 49.09 -7.65 1.67
C LEU A 320 49.03 -8.17 0.23
N MET A 321 47.86 -8.16 -0.36
CA MET A 321 47.62 -8.55 -1.75
C MET A 321 46.96 -7.40 -2.49
N ALA A 322 47.59 -6.93 -3.57
CA ALA A 322 46.98 -6.00 -4.50
C ALA A 322 46.52 -6.77 -5.74
N SER A 323 45.26 -6.61 -6.08
CA SER A 323 44.68 -7.17 -7.32
C SER A 323 44.20 -6.02 -8.20
N TRP A 324 44.60 -6.07 -9.46
CA TRP A 324 44.24 -5.07 -10.45
C TRP A 324 43.87 -5.76 -11.77
N SER A 325 42.63 -5.66 -12.16
CA SER A 325 42.12 -6.21 -13.43
C SER A 325 42.23 -5.12 -14.51
N VAL A 326 43.35 -5.07 -15.22
CA VAL A 326 43.58 -4.06 -16.28
C VAL A 326 42.70 -4.33 -17.51
N PHE A 327 42.43 -5.60 -17.80
CA PHE A 327 41.57 -6.02 -18.89
C PHE A 327 40.77 -7.24 -18.49
N ALA A 328 39.44 -7.11 -18.56
CA ALA A 328 38.46 -8.17 -18.18
C ALA A 328 37.61 -8.61 -19.38
N GLY A 329 38.23 -8.75 -20.58
CA GLY A 329 37.50 -9.23 -21.76
C GLY A 329 36.31 -8.36 -22.19
N GLY A 330 36.36 -7.05 -21.92
CA GLY A 330 35.27 -6.11 -22.25
C GLY A 330 34.16 -5.99 -21.18
N ALA A 331 34.16 -6.82 -20.14
CA ALA A 331 33.11 -6.82 -19.11
C ALA A 331 32.97 -5.45 -18.41
N THR A 332 34.09 -4.82 -18.04
CA THR A 332 34.08 -3.48 -17.40
C THR A 332 33.50 -2.40 -18.33
N LEU A 333 33.84 -2.43 -19.63
CA LEU A 333 33.27 -1.49 -20.60
C LEU A 333 31.77 -1.68 -20.75
N SER A 334 31.31 -2.93 -20.82
CA SER A 334 29.89 -3.28 -20.87
C SER A 334 29.14 -2.77 -19.63
N ASP A 335 29.69 -2.96 -18.42
CA ASP A 335 29.09 -2.47 -17.17
C ASP A 335 29.00 -0.93 -17.13
N ILE A 336 30.05 -0.22 -17.58
CA ILE A 336 30.05 1.24 -17.68
C ILE A 336 29.00 1.75 -18.67
N GLN A 337 28.86 1.10 -19.83
CA GLN A 337 27.85 1.48 -20.82
C GLN A 337 26.43 1.21 -20.29
N ALA A 338 26.20 0.04 -19.67
CA ALA A 338 24.92 -0.33 -19.09
C ALA A 338 24.49 0.62 -17.95
N THR A 339 25.42 0.94 -17.04
CA THR A 339 25.13 1.85 -15.92
C THR A 339 24.95 3.29 -16.40
N GLY A 340 25.70 3.75 -17.42
CA GLY A 340 25.48 5.05 -18.07
C GLY A 340 24.11 5.16 -18.74
N GLY A 341 23.65 4.08 -19.39
CA GLY A 341 22.29 4.01 -19.94
C GLY A 341 21.21 4.08 -18.85
N ARG A 342 21.40 3.36 -17.73
CA ARG A 342 20.50 3.41 -16.57
C ARG A 342 20.47 4.80 -15.92
N GLU A 343 21.60 5.51 -15.81
CA GLU A 343 21.65 6.89 -15.34
C GLU A 343 20.83 7.81 -16.24
N SER A 344 20.96 7.68 -17.57
CA SER A 344 20.20 8.48 -18.52
C SER A 344 18.69 8.22 -18.41
N ALA A 345 18.29 6.96 -18.26
CA ALA A 345 16.89 6.57 -18.03
C ALA A 345 16.35 7.12 -16.72
N ALA A 346 17.11 7.01 -15.61
CA ALA A 346 16.70 7.54 -14.31
C ALA A 346 16.57 9.08 -14.32
N ARG A 347 17.41 9.79 -15.09
CA ARG A 347 17.29 11.23 -15.29
C ARG A 347 15.97 11.60 -15.99
N ALA A 348 15.65 10.90 -17.07
CA ALA A 348 14.38 11.12 -17.77
C ALA A 348 13.18 10.78 -16.89
N GLN A 349 13.26 9.73 -16.05
CA GLN A 349 12.23 9.39 -15.07
C GLN A 349 12.02 10.50 -14.02
N ALA A 350 13.09 11.09 -13.48
CA ALA A 350 12.99 12.20 -12.53
C ALA A 350 12.38 13.47 -13.15
N GLU A 351 12.75 13.77 -14.39
CA GLU A 351 12.15 14.87 -15.16
C GLU A 351 10.66 14.61 -15.43
N ALA A 352 10.31 13.38 -15.84
CA ALA A 352 8.93 12.98 -16.08
C ALA A 352 8.08 13.03 -14.79
N ALA A 353 8.60 12.55 -13.66
CA ALA A 353 7.92 12.64 -12.37
C ALA A 353 7.62 14.10 -11.98
N SER A 354 8.60 14.99 -12.15
CA SER A 354 8.43 16.43 -11.89
C SER A 354 7.42 17.10 -12.82
N ALA A 355 7.36 16.70 -14.10
CA ALA A 355 6.39 17.21 -15.05
C ALA A 355 4.97 16.71 -14.74
N ARG A 356 4.82 15.42 -14.42
CA ARG A 356 3.55 14.81 -14.00
C ARG A 356 3.01 15.47 -12.74
N ALA A 357 3.86 15.67 -11.73
CA ALA A 357 3.45 16.31 -10.48
C ALA A 357 2.86 17.70 -10.70
N ARG A 358 3.46 18.52 -11.59
CA ARG A 358 2.92 19.83 -11.96
C ARG A 358 1.59 19.72 -12.69
N LEU A 359 1.45 18.80 -13.64
CA LEU A 359 0.22 18.57 -14.39
C LEU A 359 -0.91 18.12 -13.44
N GLU A 360 -0.66 17.15 -12.57
CA GLU A 360 -1.63 16.65 -11.59
C GLU A 360 -2.09 17.74 -10.62
N ALA A 361 -1.18 18.63 -10.19
CA ALA A 361 -1.52 19.76 -9.37
C ALA A 361 -2.51 20.72 -10.07
N GLU A 362 -2.34 21.01 -11.35
CA GLU A 362 -3.28 21.85 -12.10
C GLU A 362 -4.60 21.13 -12.42
N GLN A 363 -4.53 19.85 -12.79
CA GLN A 363 -5.72 19.05 -13.07
C GLN A 363 -6.61 18.90 -11.82
N SER A 364 -6.01 18.58 -10.67
CA SER A 364 -6.74 18.43 -9.41
C SER A 364 -7.36 19.74 -8.92
N ARG A 365 -6.68 20.88 -9.16
CA ARG A 365 -7.25 22.21 -8.89
C ARG A 365 -8.49 22.48 -9.72
N SER A 366 -8.42 22.18 -11.02
CA SER A 366 -9.57 22.35 -11.93
C SER A 366 -10.71 21.40 -11.57
N ALA A 367 -10.40 20.13 -11.25
CA ALA A 367 -11.39 19.12 -10.86
C ALA A 367 -12.14 19.54 -9.59
N LEU A 368 -11.41 20.00 -8.56
CA LEU A 368 -12.02 20.48 -7.33
C LEU A 368 -12.96 21.67 -7.56
N LYS A 369 -12.53 22.66 -8.37
CA LYS A 369 -13.36 23.81 -8.73
C LYS A 369 -14.64 23.40 -9.44
N VAL A 370 -14.55 22.48 -10.40
CA VAL A 370 -15.72 21.94 -11.11
C VAL A 370 -16.65 21.17 -10.17
N ALA A 371 -16.09 20.34 -9.27
CA ALA A 371 -16.89 19.59 -8.29
C ALA A 371 -17.67 20.52 -7.36
N LEU A 372 -17.04 21.59 -6.84
CA LEU A 372 -17.71 22.61 -6.01
C LEU A 372 -18.81 23.33 -6.78
N THR A 373 -18.59 23.68 -8.04
CA THR A 373 -19.62 24.33 -8.87
C THR A 373 -20.82 23.39 -9.09
N ARG A 374 -20.56 22.11 -9.38
CA ARG A 374 -21.61 21.10 -9.54
C ARG A 374 -22.41 20.89 -8.25
N LEU A 375 -21.73 20.91 -7.09
CA LEU A 375 -22.38 20.80 -5.80
C LEU A 375 -23.38 21.95 -5.57
N GLN A 376 -22.98 23.19 -5.86
CA GLN A 376 -23.88 24.37 -5.75
C GLN A 376 -25.09 24.28 -6.69
N ILE A 377 -24.88 23.72 -7.90
CA ILE A 377 -25.99 23.51 -8.84
C ILE A 377 -26.93 22.43 -8.31
N ALA A 378 -26.40 21.31 -7.81
CA ALA A 378 -27.19 20.21 -7.28
C ALA A 378 -28.03 20.63 -6.05
N GLU A 379 -27.51 21.47 -5.15
CA GLU A 379 -28.26 22.01 -4.00
C GLU A 379 -29.49 22.81 -4.42
N ARG A 380 -29.32 23.65 -5.45
CA ARG A 380 -30.44 24.41 -6.00
C ARG A 380 -31.44 23.50 -6.68
N ALA A 381 -30.96 22.49 -7.44
CA ALA A 381 -31.81 21.56 -8.15
C ALA A 381 -32.73 20.76 -7.18
N VAL A 382 -32.19 20.25 -6.06
CA VAL A 382 -32.97 19.55 -5.04
C VAL A 382 -34.07 20.46 -4.47
N THR A 383 -33.75 21.71 -4.13
CA THR A 383 -34.74 22.64 -3.59
C THR A 383 -35.87 22.92 -4.58
N GLN A 384 -35.54 23.07 -5.87
CA GLN A 384 -36.51 23.36 -6.93
C GLN A 384 -37.36 22.12 -7.26
N SER A 385 -36.74 20.93 -7.37
CA SER A 385 -37.47 19.69 -7.72
C SER A 385 -38.45 19.25 -6.61
N ALA A 386 -38.02 19.36 -5.33
CA ALA A 386 -38.87 19.06 -4.18
C ALA A 386 -40.12 19.96 -4.15
N GLU A 387 -39.94 21.26 -4.39
CA GLU A 387 -41.07 22.19 -4.43
C GLU A 387 -41.99 21.96 -5.65
N ALA A 388 -41.40 21.67 -6.82
CA ALA A 388 -42.19 21.30 -8.01
C ALA A 388 -43.00 20.04 -7.77
N HIS A 389 -42.39 18.98 -7.23
CA HIS A 389 -43.06 17.76 -6.87
C HIS A 389 -44.20 18.00 -5.86
N ARG A 390 -43.96 18.82 -4.83
CA ARG A 390 -44.97 19.20 -3.85
C ARG A 390 -46.20 19.92 -4.48
N ILE A 391 -45.95 20.83 -5.43
CA ILE A 391 -47.00 21.56 -6.14
C ILE A 391 -47.80 20.61 -7.02
N VAL A 392 -47.12 19.79 -7.86
CA VAL A 392 -47.76 18.85 -8.79
C VAL A 392 -48.55 17.79 -8.03
N SER A 393 -48.05 17.30 -6.89
CA SER A 393 -48.79 16.34 -6.04
C SER A 393 -50.13 16.89 -5.56
N ARG A 394 -50.17 18.16 -5.10
CA ARG A 394 -51.41 18.81 -4.70
C ARG A 394 -52.36 19.04 -5.87
N GLN A 395 -51.84 19.39 -7.05
CA GLN A 395 -52.68 19.56 -8.25
C GLN A 395 -53.27 18.24 -8.71
N TYR A 396 -52.51 17.12 -8.60
CA TYR A 396 -53.03 15.78 -8.89
C TYR A 396 -54.14 15.36 -7.94
N GLU A 397 -54.00 15.64 -6.64
CA GLU A 397 -55.05 15.41 -5.64
C GLU A 397 -56.32 16.20 -5.95
N GLY A 398 -56.17 17.41 -6.53
CA GLY A 398 -57.28 18.24 -6.98
C GLY A 398 -57.82 17.89 -8.38
N GLY A 399 -57.27 16.90 -9.06
CA GLY A 399 -57.71 16.47 -10.42
C GLY A 399 -57.30 17.46 -11.53
N LEU A 400 -56.33 18.35 -11.27
CA LEU A 400 -55.91 19.43 -12.20
C LEU A 400 -54.80 19.00 -13.16
N VAL A 401 -54.07 17.94 -12.85
CA VAL A 401 -52.94 17.40 -13.64
C VAL A 401 -53.08 15.89 -13.79
N THR A 402 -52.38 15.32 -14.76
CA THR A 402 -52.39 13.88 -15.04
C THR A 402 -51.45 13.12 -14.11
N ILE A 403 -51.61 11.81 -13.97
CA ILE A 403 -50.70 10.95 -13.21
C ILE A 403 -49.32 10.95 -13.84
N ALA A 404 -49.18 11.07 -15.15
CA ALA A 404 -47.91 11.14 -15.84
C ALA A 404 -47.08 12.35 -15.37
N GLU A 405 -47.70 13.52 -15.23
CA GLU A 405 -47.05 14.73 -14.72
C GLU A 405 -46.61 14.57 -13.27
N LEU A 406 -47.38 13.89 -12.41
CA LEU A 406 -46.99 13.58 -11.03
C LEU A 406 -45.77 12.65 -11.00
N LEU A 407 -45.81 11.58 -11.80
CA LEU A 407 -44.69 10.59 -11.85
C LEU A 407 -43.42 11.21 -12.42
N ASP A 408 -43.53 12.12 -13.42
CA ASP A 408 -42.38 12.84 -13.97
C ASP A 408 -41.79 13.82 -12.94
N ALA A 409 -42.60 14.54 -12.19
CA ALA A 409 -42.16 15.41 -11.10
C ALA A 409 -41.48 14.61 -9.96
N GLN A 410 -42.02 13.44 -9.62
CA GLN A 410 -41.39 12.54 -8.64
C GLN A 410 -40.04 12.01 -9.14
N ALA A 411 -39.94 11.61 -10.42
CA ALA A 411 -38.69 11.14 -11.00
C ALA A 411 -37.62 12.23 -10.98
N ALA A 412 -37.98 13.49 -11.29
CA ALA A 412 -37.07 14.62 -11.22
C ALA A 412 -36.58 14.91 -9.80
N ASP A 413 -37.42 14.74 -8.78
CA ASP A 413 -37.07 14.91 -7.37
C ASP A 413 -36.09 13.84 -6.91
N ILE A 414 -36.33 12.57 -7.25
CA ILE A 414 -35.42 11.45 -6.97
C ILE A 414 -34.06 11.67 -7.64
N GLU A 415 -34.03 12.02 -8.93
CA GLU A 415 -32.79 12.27 -9.68
C GLU A 415 -31.99 13.44 -9.09
N SER A 416 -32.67 14.49 -8.64
CA SER A 416 -32.02 15.65 -8.01
C SER A 416 -31.39 15.30 -6.66
N SER A 417 -32.09 14.53 -5.82
CA SER A 417 -31.58 14.03 -4.54
C SER A 417 -30.34 13.13 -4.72
N LEU A 418 -30.41 12.13 -5.62
CA LEU A 418 -29.28 11.29 -5.97
C LEU A 418 -28.12 12.09 -6.55
N GLY A 419 -28.43 13.12 -7.36
CA GLY A 419 -27.47 14.06 -7.93
C GLY A 419 -26.71 14.86 -6.86
N LEU A 420 -27.38 15.29 -5.80
CA LEU A 420 -26.77 15.98 -4.68
C LEU A 420 -25.81 15.07 -3.90
N SER A 421 -26.24 13.86 -3.56
CA SER A 421 -25.40 12.88 -2.88
C SER A 421 -24.14 12.55 -3.71
N GLN A 422 -24.29 12.36 -5.04
CA GLN A 422 -23.18 12.18 -5.97
C GLN A 422 -22.25 13.41 -6.03
N ALA A 423 -22.78 14.63 -5.99
CA ALA A 423 -21.98 15.85 -6.03
C ALA A 423 -21.17 16.05 -4.72
N ARG A 424 -21.76 15.73 -3.55
CA ARG A 424 -21.05 15.72 -2.26
C ARG A 424 -19.86 14.75 -2.28
N TYR A 425 -20.08 13.53 -2.72
CA TYR A 425 -19.04 12.53 -2.89
C TYR A 425 -17.93 13.02 -3.85
N ALA A 426 -18.31 13.58 -4.99
CA ALA A 426 -17.34 14.07 -5.98
C ALA A 426 -16.42 15.18 -5.42
N VAL A 427 -16.94 16.06 -4.56
CA VAL A 427 -16.11 17.08 -3.87
C VAL A 427 -15.13 16.43 -2.89
N ILE A 428 -15.57 15.45 -2.10
CA ILE A 428 -14.68 14.75 -1.14
C ILE A 428 -13.54 14.05 -1.87
N VAL A 429 -13.84 13.34 -2.97
CA VAL A 429 -12.82 12.66 -3.77
C VAL A 429 -11.87 13.66 -4.42
N ALA A 430 -12.41 14.73 -5.04
CA ALA A 430 -11.58 15.76 -5.66
C ALA A 430 -10.67 16.48 -4.64
N ALA A 431 -11.12 16.64 -3.39
CA ALA A 431 -10.32 17.19 -2.31
C ALA A 431 -9.20 16.22 -1.88
N ALA A 432 -9.49 14.92 -1.78
CA ALA A 432 -8.48 13.91 -1.48
C ALA A 432 -7.40 13.87 -2.58
N GLU A 433 -7.81 13.85 -3.85
CA GLU A 433 -6.90 13.91 -5.00
C GLU A 433 -6.10 15.22 -5.05
N ARG A 434 -6.73 16.35 -4.70
CA ARG A 434 -6.03 17.63 -4.61
C ARG A 434 -4.95 17.63 -3.55
N ARG A 435 -5.23 17.12 -2.36
CA ARG A 435 -4.23 17.01 -1.28
C ARG A 435 -3.09 16.08 -1.67
N LEU A 436 -3.40 14.92 -2.25
CA LEU A 436 -2.39 14.00 -2.77
C LEU A 436 -1.52 14.66 -3.84
N ALA A 437 -2.12 15.37 -4.82
CA ALA A 437 -1.40 16.08 -5.86
C ALA A 437 -0.51 17.22 -5.33
N LEU A 438 -0.84 17.76 -4.16
CA LEU A 438 -0.03 18.71 -3.42
C LEU A 438 1.02 18.04 -2.50
N GLY A 439 1.07 16.71 -2.43
CA GLY A 439 1.93 15.98 -1.49
C GLY A 439 1.49 16.11 -0.02
N LEU A 440 0.26 16.58 0.22
CA LEU A 440 -0.34 16.66 1.55
C LEU A 440 -1.04 15.35 1.89
N ASP A 441 -1.20 15.06 3.18
CA ASP A 441 -1.92 13.86 3.62
C ASP A 441 -3.43 14.01 3.40
N PRO A 442 -4.05 13.21 2.49
CA PRO A 442 -5.49 13.17 2.33
C PRO A 442 -6.23 12.75 3.61
N GLY A 443 -5.55 12.02 4.51
CA GLY A 443 -6.11 11.54 5.78
C GLY A 443 -6.62 12.64 6.71
N SER A 444 -6.19 13.89 6.49
CA SER A 444 -6.74 15.07 7.18
C SER A 444 -8.23 15.32 6.90
N LEU A 445 -8.81 14.72 5.84
CA LEU A 445 -10.25 14.70 5.57
C LEU A 445 -11.06 13.87 6.59
N ALA A 446 -10.40 13.07 7.44
CA ALA A 446 -11.08 12.38 8.54
C ALA A 446 -11.81 13.34 9.53
N ALA A 447 -11.43 14.61 9.53
CA ALA A 447 -12.17 15.65 10.26
C ALA A 447 -13.63 15.85 9.78
N LEU A 448 -14.01 15.33 8.61
CA LEU A 448 -15.40 15.32 8.15
C LEU A 448 -16.30 14.47 9.06
N ASP A 449 -15.78 13.38 9.63
CA ASP A 449 -16.54 12.45 10.47
C ASP A 449 -16.61 12.89 11.93
N ASP A 450 -15.66 13.69 12.44
CA ASP A 450 -15.58 14.07 13.86
C ASP A 450 -16.81 14.85 14.37
N ALA A 451 -17.55 15.51 13.47
CA ALA A 451 -18.76 16.27 13.81
C ALA A 451 -20.08 15.48 13.60
N SER A 452 -20.06 14.37 12.81
CA SER A 452 -21.26 13.58 12.54
C SER A 452 -21.65 12.69 13.73
N SER A 453 -20.69 12.36 14.59
CA SER A 453 -20.96 11.58 15.83
C SER A 453 -21.84 12.32 16.84
N ALA A 454 -21.84 13.67 16.82
CA ALA A 454 -22.65 14.47 17.74
C ALA A 454 -24.10 14.65 17.25
N THR A 455 -24.35 14.66 15.95
CA THR A 455 -25.70 14.82 15.36
C THR A 455 -26.41 13.49 15.10
N ASN A 456 -25.69 12.42 14.80
CA ASN A 456 -26.29 11.09 14.59
C ASN A 456 -26.84 10.44 15.86
N SER A 457 -26.43 10.89 17.07
CA SER A 457 -27.01 10.38 18.32
C SER A 457 -28.45 10.88 18.54
N SER A 458 -28.87 11.99 17.94
CA SER A 458 -30.25 12.49 18.00
C SER A 458 -31.16 11.93 16.92
N ASP A 459 -30.63 11.67 15.70
CA ASP A 459 -31.42 11.13 14.58
C ASP A 459 -31.53 9.59 14.59
N ALA A 460 -30.54 8.90 15.17
CA ALA A 460 -30.63 7.44 15.39
C ALA A 460 -31.73 7.07 16.40
N ALA A 461 -32.09 7.98 17.31
CA ALA A 461 -33.21 7.80 18.24
C ALA A 461 -34.58 7.98 17.56
N ALA A 462 -34.64 8.59 16.39
CA ALA A 462 -35.88 8.84 15.64
C ALA A 462 -36.24 7.74 14.63
N ARG A 463 -35.31 6.82 14.33
CA ARG A 463 -35.60 5.64 13.49
C ARG A 463 -35.96 4.46 14.38
N SER A 464 -37.24 4.05 14.30
CA SER A 464 -37.73 2.85 14.99
C SER A 464 -36.95 1.61 14.53
N PRO A 465 -36.56 0.68 15.44
CA PRO A 465 -35.86 -0.56 15.10
C PRO A 465 -36.67 -1.56 14.23
N SER A 466 -37.88 -1.19 13.85
CA SER A 466 -38.84 -2.04 13.13
C SER A 466 -38.86 -1.83 11.61
N ASP A 467 -38.13 -0.85 11.04
CA ASP A 467 -38.07 -0.73 9.58
C ASP A 467 -37.07 -1.80 9.02
N PRO A 468 -37.55 -2.75 8.20
CA PRO A 468 -36.66 -3.72 7.56
C PRO A 468 -35.64 -2.99 6.71
N ALA A 469 -34.38 -3.45 6.77
CA ALA A 469 -33.33 -2.94 5.90
C ALA A 469 -33.84 -3.02 4.43
N PRO A 470 -33.66 -1.96 3.62
CA PRO A 470 -34.24 -1.89 2.28
C PRO A 470 -33.77 -2.98 1.31
N CYS A 471 -32.80 -3.77 1.70
CA CYS A 471 -32.16 -4.82 0.91
C CYS A 471 -32.42 -6.25 1.41
N THR A 472 -33.42 -6.48 2.27
CA THR A 472 -33.88 -7.85 2.57
C THR A 472 -34.95 -8.24 1.54
N PRO A 473 -34.81 -9.43 0.87
CA PRO A 473 -35.79 -9.95 -0.08
C PRO A 473 -37.13 -10.24 0.58
#